data_68b52f2f3a72ab3949af919928b37da8
#
_entry.id   68b52f2f3a72ab3949af919928b37da8
#
_cell.length_a   1.000
_cell.length_b   1.000
_cell.length_c   1.000
_cell.angle_alpha   90.00
_cell.angle_beta   90.00
_cell.angle_gamma   90.00
#
_symmetry.space_group_name_H-M   'P 1'
#
loop_
_entity.id
_entity.type
_entity.pdbx_description
1 polymer ?
#
loop_
_entity_poly.entity_id
_entity_poly.type
_entity_poly.pdbx_seq_one_letter_code
_entity_poly.pdbx_strand_id
1 'polypeptide(L)'
;LVGSEMCIRDRGKDKDIREKLIQTGHVDVMMSVGNNFFYTKSLPCSLWFLDKGKPEHLLDTVLFIDARNYYTVVDRTQNEWSDWQLKNLNAIVWLYRGEVDKYKALLTEYHAELADDRPFAEIQAALEQNVQAKREEAKAAVEAAPRKERKATQEKFDKELEALNEKLTVAKEAVWLTEKFGEGVYQDIPGLCKVASRDTILNEKGASLTPGAYVGVAPVEDDGVDFAQRMKEIHKELLELQAESNRLMETISKNLEEMGV
;
A
#
# COMPACT_ATOMS: atom_id res chain seq x y z
N LEU A 1 9.54 8.76 -18.52
CA LEU A 1 9.28 7.67 -19.47
C LEU A 1 8.61 6.51 -18.75
N VAL A 2 7.46 6.04 -19.25
CA VAL A 2 6.74 4.88 -18.75
C VAL A 2 7.01 3.71 -19.69
N GLY A 3 7.56 2.63 -19.18
CA GLY A 3 7.79 1.41 -19.93
C GLY A 3 7.24 0.18 -19.20
N SER A 4 6.71 -0.81 -19.91
CA SER A 4 6.34 -2.08 -19.30
C SER A 4 7.59 -2.92 -19.04
N GLU A 5 7.66 -3.62 -17.91
CA GLU A 5 8.80 -4.49 -17.56
C GLU A 5 9.07 -5.58 -18.60
N MET A 6 8.07 -5.98 -19.37
CA MET A 6 8.21 -6.99 -20.43
C MET A 6 8.99 -6.53 -21.67
N CYS A 7 9.11 -5.21 -21.90
CA CYS A 7 9.78 -4.67 -23.10
C CYS A 7 11.29 -4.46 -22.90
N ILE A 8 11.84 -4.65 -21.68
CA ILE A 8 13.21 -4.29 -21.32
C ILE A 8 14.07 -5.54 -21.10
N ARG A 9 13.68 -6.69 -21.61
CA ARG A 9 14.48 -7.91 -21.48
C ARG A 9 15.66 -7.92 -22.43
N ASP A 10 16.83 -7.98 -21.82
CA ASP A 10 18.18 -8.38 -22.23
C ASP A 10 18.36 -8.94 -23.65
N ARG A 11 18.24 -8.11 -24.67
CA ARG A 11 18.74 -8.46 -26.00
C ARG A 11 19.64 -7.35 -26.52
N GLY A 12 20.95 -7.58 -26.38
CA GLY A 12 22.03 -6.87 -27.06
C GLY A 12 21.94 -5.33 -27.01
N LYS A 13 21.31 -4.73 -28.01
CA LYS A 13 21.25 -3.26 -28.17
C LYS A 13 20.53 -2.51 -27.03
N ASP A 14 19.53 -3.14 -26.40
CA ASP A 14 18.79 -2.49 -25.32
C ASP A 14 19.64 -2.44 -24.03
N LYS A 15 20.45 -3.45 -23.80
CA LYS A 15 21.42 -3.45 -22.71
C LYS A 15 22.47 -2.36 -22.91
N ASP A 16 23.04 -2.22 -24.10
CA ASP A 16 24.04 -1.20 -24.43
C ASP A 16 23.49 0.23 -24.22
N ILE A 17 22.21 0.45 -24.55
CA ILE A 17 21.53 1.72 -24.33
C ILE A 17 21.39 2.01 -22.84
N ARG A 18 20.95 1.02 -22.05
CA ARG A 18 20.82 1.16 -20.58
C ARG A 18 22.18 1.43 -19.93
N GLU A 19 23.21 0.67 -20.30
CA GLU A 19 24.58 0.89 -19.80
C GLU A 19 25.06 2.31 -20.05
N LYS A 20 24.91 2.81 -21.29
CA LYS A 20 25.25 4.19 -21.62
C LYS A 20 24.45 5.20 -20.81
N LEU A 21 23.15 4.96 -20.64
CA LEU A 21 22.29 5.84 -19.85
C LEU A 21 22.73 5.89 -18.38
N ILE A 22 23.01 4.75 -17.77
CA ILE A 22 23.50 4.66 -16.40
C ILE A 22 24.87 5.36 -16.26
N GLN A 23 25.77 5.16 -17.24
CA GLN A 23 27.09 5.81 -17.25
C GLN A 23 27.03 7.33 -17.27
N THR A 24 25.94 7.94 -17.78
CA THR A 24 25.77 9.40 -17.73
C THR A 24 25.61 9.93 -16.31
N GLY A 25 25.23 9.10 -15.33
CA GLY A 25 24.92 9.52 -13.96
C GLY A 25 23.57 10.22 -13.82
N HIS A 26 22.78 10.35 -14.88
CA HIS A 26 21.50 11.08 -14.88
C HIS A 26 20.27 10.22 -14.57
N VAL A 27 20.43 8.91 -14.39
CA VAL A 27 19.36 8.07 -13.83
C VAL A 27 19.22 8.41 -12.35
N ASP A 28 18.09 8.91 -11.95
CA ASP A 28 17.89 9.42 -10.59
C ASP A 28 17.05 8.47 -9.73
N VAL A 29 15.82 8.22 -10.15
CA VAL A 29 14.89 7.32 -9.44
C VAL A 29 14.29 6.32 -10.41
N MET A 30 14.22 5.07 -9.98
CA MET A 30 13.53 3.98 -10.65
C MET A 30 12.42 3.47 -9.75
N MET A 31 11.16 3.51 -10.21
CA MET A 31 10.01 3.13 -9.40
C MET A 31 9.19 2.04 -10.11
N SER A 32 8.95 0.92 -9.43
CA SER A 32 7.98 -0.10 -9.88
C SER A 32 6.58 0.24 -9.38
N VAL A 33 5.61 0.15 -10.28
CA VAL A 33 4.19 0.40 -10.03
C VAL A 33 3.42 -0.91 -10.19
N GLY A 34 2.45 -1.14 -9.32
CA GLY A 34 1.63 -2.36 -9.32
C GLY A 34 0.69 -2.49 -10.52
N ASN A 35 -0.08 -3.55 -10.50
CA ASN A 35 -1.08 -3.81 -11.52
C ASN A 35 -2.26 -2.82 -11.39
N ASN A 36 -3.07 -2.71 -12.44
CA ASN A 36 -4.34 -1.99 -12.43
C ASN A 36 -4.27 -0.47 -12.15
N PHE A 37 -3.12 0.16 -12.40
CA PHE A 37 -2.98 1.63 -12.35
C PHE A 37 -3.43 2.33 -13.65
N PHE A 38 -3.68 1.57 -14.70
CA PHE A 38 -4.11 2.10 -16.01
C PHE A 38 -5.51 1.61 -16.35
N TYR A 39 -6.35 2.54 -16.78
CA TYR A 39 -7.74 2.26 -17.12
C TYR A 39 -7.94 1.11 -18.12
N THR A 40 -6.99 0.92 -19.06
CA THR A 40 -7.11 -0.09 -20.12
C THR A 40 -6.16 -1.28 -19.99
N LYS A 41 -5.29 -1.29 -18.99
CA LYS A 41 -4.22 -2.29 -18.86
C LYS A 41 -4.00 -2.67 -17.39
N SER A 42 -4.02 -3.97 -17.14
CA SER A 42 -3.73 -4.55 -15.81
C SER A 42 -2.26 -4.91 -15.59
N LEU A 43 -1.36 -4.44 -16.46
CA LEU A 43 0.07 -4.76 -16.36
C LEU A 43 0.81 -3.82 -15.41
N PRO A 44 1.81 -4.33 -14.66
CA PRO A 44 2.71 -3.49 -13.89
C PRO A 44 3.59 -2.65 -14.83
N CYS A 45 4.07 -1.52 -14.35
CA CYS A 45 5.00 -0.70 -15.11
C CYS A 45 6.15 -0.19 -14.23
N SER A 46 7.18 0.35 -14.88
CA SER A 46 8.26 1.05 -14.22
C SER A 46 8.31 2.51 -14.67
N LEU A 47 8.42 3.42 -13.71
CA LEU A 47 8.64 4.85 -13.95
C LEU A 47 10.13 5.12 -13.87
N TRP A 48 10.65 5.80 -14.88
CA TRP A 48 12.04 6.16 -15.01
C TRP A 48 12.19 7.67 -14.88
N PHE A 49 12.86 8.12 -13.82
CA PHE A 49 13.14 9.52 -13.58
C PHE A 49 14.59 9.80 -13.93
N LEU A 50 14.78 10.70 -14.90
CA LEU A 50 16.08 11.11 -15.41
C LEU A 50 16.26 12.60 -15.11
N ASP A 51 17.33 12.96 -14.41
CA ASP A 51 17.63 14.33 -14.03
C ASP A 51 19.01 14.76 -14.55
N LYS A 52 19.03 15.72 -15.47
CA LYS A 52 20.28 16.31 -15.98
C LYS A 52 20.91 17.28 -14.98
N GLY A 53 20.13 17.78 -14.03
CA GLY A 53 20.57 18.66 -12.96
C GLY A 53 20.90 17.94 -11.66
N LYS A 54 21.05 16.61 -11.69
CA LYS A 54 21.34 15.80 -10.52
C LYS A 54 22.59 16.31 -9.80
N PRO A 55 22.54 16.52 -8.46
CA PRO A 55 23.68 16.98 -7.68
C PRO A 55 24.90 16.06 -7.82
N GLU A 56 26.10 16.62 -7.84
CA GLU A 56 27.35 15.88 -8.09
C GLU A 56 27.53 14.70 -7.11
N HIS A 57 27.18 14.88 -5.84
CA HIS A 57 27.30 13.84 -4.82
C HIS A 57 26.31 12.65 -4.99
N LEU A 58 25.28 12.81 -5.84
CA LEU A 58 24.31 11.75 -6.17
C LEU A 58 24.55 11.11 -7.54
N LEU A 59 25.46 11.65 -8.37
CA LEU A 59 25.69 11.14 -9.74
C LEU A 59 26.04 9.65 -9.78
N ASP A 60 26.66 9.13 -8.73
CA ASP A 60 27.07 7.73 -8.62
C ASP A 60 26.02 6.80 -8.02
N THR A 61 24.86 7.31 -7.69
CA THR A 61 23.81 6.53 -7.03
C THR A 61 22.49 6.60 -7.77
N VAL A 62 21.65 5.59 -7.62
CA VAL A 62 20.28 5.54 -8.14
C VAL A 62 19.38 5.06 -7.02
N LEU A 63 18.26 5.75 -6.80
CA LEU A 63 17.23 5.32 -5.88
C LEU A 63 16.27 4.36 -6.58
N PHE A 64 16.09 3.18 -6.01
CA PHE A 64 15.10 2.20 -6.43
C PHE A 64 13.93 2.17 -5.43
N ILE A 65 12.70 2.30 -5.92
CA ILE A 65 11.47 2.24 -5.12
C ILE A 65 10.57 1.15 -5.68
N ASP A 66 10.12 0.24 -4.83
CA ASP A 66 9.12 -0.77 -5.18
C ASP A 66 7.77 -0.40 -4.56
N ALA A 67 6.93 0.28 -5.32
CA ALA A 67 5.60 0.69 -4.91
C ALA A 67 4.50 -0.28 -5.36
N ARG A 68 4.85 -1.52 -5.78
CA ARG A 68 3.88 -2.50 -6.29
C ARG A 68 2.84 -2.94 -5.27
N ASN A 69 3.17 -2.86 -3.99
CA ASN A 69 2.31 -3.23 -2.87
C ASN A 69 1.85 -2.04 -2.03
N TYR A 70 2.12 -0.81 -2.49
CA TYR A 70 1.76 0.41 -1.79
C TYR A 70 0.79 1.24 -2.63
N TYR A 71 -0.49 1.02 -2.43
CA TYR A 71 -1.59 1.68 -3.17
C TYR A 71 -2.93 1.48 -2.46
N THR A 72 -3.94 2.21 -2.91
CA THR A 72 -5.34 2.05 -2.51
C THR A 72 -6.11 1.35 -3.62
N VAL A 73 -6.91 0.34 -3.24
CA VAL A 73 -7.82 -0.35 -4.16
C VAL A 73 -9.11 0.45 -4.28
N VAL A 74 -9.39 1.00 -5.46
CA VAL A 74 -10.61 1.74 -5.74
C VAL A 74 -11.74 0.78 -6.11
N ASP A 75 -11.44 -0.17 -7.01
CA ASP A 75 -12.35 -1.24 -7.38
C ASP A 75 -11.59 -2.51 -7.81
N ARG A 76 -12.32 -3.52 -8.33
CA ARG A 76 -11.72 -4.79 -8.77
C ARG A 76 -10.69 -4.66 -9.89
N THR A 77 -10.71 -3.56 -10.61
CA THR A 77 -9.93 -3.33 -11.84
C THR A 77 -9.02 -2.12 -11.75
N GLN A 78 -9.15 -1.31 -10.70
CA GLN A 78 -8.44 -0.04 -10.56
C GLN A 78 -7.80 0.12 -9.19
N ASN A 79 -6.50 0.37 -9.21
CA ASN A 79 -5.70 0.81 -8.08
C ASN A 79 -5.24 2.24 -8.32
N GLU A 80 -5.07 2.99 -7.25
CA GLU A 80 -4.52 4.35 -7.31
C GLU A 80 -3.69 4.66 -6.08
N TRP A 81 -2.90 5.72 -6.16
CA TRP A 81 -2.30 6.34 -4.99
C TRP A 81 -3.18 7.47 -4.50
N SER A 82 -3.49 7.46 -3.21
CA SER A 82 -4.07 8.64 -2.57
C SER A 82 -3.04 9.79 -2.58
N ASP A 83 -3.52 11.02 -2.38
CA ASP A 83 -2.63 12.19 -2.27
C ASP A 83 -1.57 12.00 -1.17
N TRP A 84 -1.94 11.39 -0.05
CA TRP A 84 -1.03 11.11 1.05
C TRP A 84 0.01 10.03 0.70
N GLN A 85 -0.40 9.00 -0.03
CA GLN A 85 0.53 7.99 -0.54
C GLN A 85 1.52 8.59 -1.54
N LEU A 86 1.08 9.48 -2.42
CA LEU A 86 1.97 10.20 -3.33
C LEU A 86 2.95 11.11 -2.57
N LYS A 87 2.49 11.81 -1.53
CA LYS A 87 3.36 12.61 -0.66
C LYS A 87 4.40 11.75 0.06
N ASN A 88 4.02 10.55 0.52
CA ASN A 88 4.94 9.60 1.15
C ASN A 88 6.00 9.08 0.18
N LEU A 89 5.62 8.74 -1.06
CA LEU A 89 6.60 8.36 -2.09
C LEU A 89 7.54 9.51 -2.42
N ASN A 90 7.05 10.75 -2.48
CA ASN A 90 7.90 11.94 -2.65
C ASN A 90 8.83 12.16 -1.45
N ALA A 91 8.37 11.88 -0.23
CA ALA A 91 9.18 11.99 0.98
C ALA A 91 10.41 11.08 0.93
N ILE A 92 10.29 9.86 0.40
CA ILE A 92 11.43 8.96 0.18
C ILE A 92 12.47 9.62 -0.74
N VAL A 93 12.02 10.25 -1.83
CA VAL A 93 12.91 10.95 -2.77
C VAL A 93 13.56 12.17 -2.14
N TRP A 94 12.82 12.95 -1.34
CA TRP A 94 13.38 14.11 -0.62
C TRP A 94 14.46 13.68 0.37
N LEU A 95 14.21 12.60 1.13
CA LEU A 95 15.20 12.08 2.07
C LEU A 95 16.47 11.57 1.37
N TYR A 96 16.32 10.86 0.24
CA TYR A 96 17.43 10.46 -0.61
C TYR A 96 18.26 11.65 -1.09
N ARG A 97 17.61 12.76 -1.42
CA ARG A 97 18.26 14.00 -1.86
C ARG A 97 18.79 14.87 -0.73
N GLY A 98 18.54 14.51 0.53
CA GLY A 98 18.91 15.30 1.70
C GLY A 98 18.00 16.50 1.96
N GLU A 99 16.83 16.57 1.34
CA GLU A 99 15.84 17.65 1.48
C GLU A 99 14.96 17.45 2.73
N VAL A 100 15.58 17.34 3.90
CA VAL A 100 14.91 17.00 5.17
C VAL A 100 13.85 18.03 5.57
N ASP A 101 14.02 19.29 5.19
CA ASP A 101 13.03 20.35 5.50
C ASP A 101 11.69 20.09 4.83
N LYS A 102 11.66 19.52 3.61
CA LYS A 102 10.43 19.13 2.92
C LYS A 102 9.73 17.98 3.63
N TYR A 103 10.50 17.01 4.14
CA TYR A 103 9.97 15.92 4.95
C TYR A 103 9.31 16.44 6.23
N LYS A 104 9.98 17.34 6.96
CA LYS A 104 9.42 17.96 8.18
C LYS A 104 8.18 18.79 7.89
N ALA A 105 8.16 19.51 6.77
CA ALA A 105 6.98 20.24 6.33
C ALA A 105 5.78 19.29 6.08
N LEU A 106 6.03 18.12 5.49
CA LEU A 106 4.99 17.10 5.32
C LEU A 106 4.46 16.57 6.67
N LEU A 107 5.33 16.33 7.67
CA LEU A 107 4.86 15.94 9.00
C LEU A 107 3.99 17.02 9.65
N THR A 108 4.35 18.30 9.46
CA THR A 108 3.52 19.43 9.93
C THR A 108 2.17 19.47 9.21
N GLU A 109 2.15 19.16 7.91
CA GLU A 109 0.90 19.06 7.13
C GLU A 109 -0.01 17.93 7.64
N TYR A 110 0.56 16.78 8.00
CA TYR A 110 -0.17 15.68 8.64
C TYR A 110 -0.82 16.11 9.96
N HIS A 111 -0.09 16.78 10.84
CA HIS A 111 -0.63 17.29 12.11
C HIS A 111 -1.75 18.31 11.88
N ALA A 112 -1.58 19.21 10.90
CA ALA A 112 -2.60 20.20 10.54
C ALA A 112 -3.89 19.54 10.04
N GLU A 113 -3.79 18.50 9.17
CA GLU A 113 -4.95 17.77 8.65
C GLU A 113 -5.68 16.99 9.74
N LEU A 114 -4.91 16.35 10.64
CA LEU A 114 -5.48 15.61 11.76
C LEU A 114 -6.01 16.53 12.87
N ALA A 115 -5.59 17.80 12.89
CA ALA A 115 -5.84 18.77 13.94
C ALA A 115 -5.44 18.25 15.34
N ASP A 116 -4.30 17.56 15.40
CA ASP A 116 -3.79 16.91 16.61
C ASP A 116 -2.26 16.86 16.56
N ASP A 117 -1.59 17.33 17.63
CA ASP A 117 -0.13 17.42 17.73
C ASP A 117 0.51 16.24 18.48
N ARG A 118 -0.28 15.24 18.88
CA ARG A 118 0.23 14.03 19.55
C ARG A 118 1.04 13.18 18.57
N PRO A 119 1.82 12.20 19.06
CA PRO A 119 2.47 11.21 18.21
C PRO A 119 1.45 10.50 17.31
N PHE A 120 1.78 10.32 16.03
CA PHE A 120 0.84 9.76 15.03
C PHE A 120 0.29 8.39 15.42
N ALA A 121 1.09 7.53 16.08
CA ALA A 121 0.63 6.23 16.56
C ALA A 121 -0.47 6.35 17.62
N GLU A 122 -0.41 7.35 18.51
CA GLU A 122 -1.46 7.61 19.50
C GLU A 122 -2.72 8.16 18.84
N ILE A 123 -2.57 9.04 17.85
CA ILE A 123 -3.69 9.56 17.06
C ILE A 123 -4.39 8.43 16.32
N GLN A 124 -3.63 7.56 15.65
CA GLN A 124 -4.17 6.39 14.97
C GLN A 124 -4.96 5.50 15.93
N ALA A 125 -4.38 5.13 17.05
CA ALA A 125 -5.03 4.26 18.05
C ALA A 125 -6.33 4.90 18.59
N ALA A 126 -6.33 6.20 18.86
CA ALA A 126 -7.52 6.92 19.28
C ALA A 126 -8.61 6.95 18.21
N LEU A 127 -8.24 7.17 16.94
CA LEU A 127 -9.17 7.16 15.81
C LEU A 127 -9.75 5.76 15.58
N GLU A 128 -8.95 4.70 15.69
CA GLU A 128 -9.44 3.31 15.59
C GLU A 128 -10.49 2.99 16.66
N GLN A 129 -10.24 3.40 17.91
CA GLN A 129 -11.22 3.26 18.98
C GLN A 129 -12.50 4.07 18.71
N ASN A 130 -12.38 5.31 18.22
CA ASN A 130 -13.52 6.15 17.88
C ASN A 130 -14.36 5.55 16.74
N VAL A 131 -13.72 5.03 15.70
CA VAL A 131 -14.41 4.35 14.59
C VAL A 131 -15.16 3.13 15.10
N GLN A 132 -14.54 2.32 15.97
CA GLN A 132 -15.18 1.14 16.53
C GLN A 132 -16.38 1.52 17.42
N ALA A 133 -16.22 2.45 18.34
CA ALA A 133 -17.30 2.94 19.20
C ALA A 133 -18.46 3.52 18.38
N LYS A 134 -18.13 4.28 17.30
CA LYS A 134 -19.15 4.85 16.42
C LYS A 134 -19.92 3.81 15.62
N ARG A 135 -19.26 2.73 15.21
CA ARG A 135 -19.92 1.57 14.56
C ARG A 135 -20.91 0.88 15.50
N GLU A 136 -20.54 0.69 16.77
CA GLU A 136 -21.42 0.10 17.77
C GLU A 136 -22.60 1.01 18.08
N GLU A 137 -22.35 2.32 18.23
CA GLU A 137 -23.41 3.32 18.41
C GLU A 137 -24.39 3.33 17.22
N ALA A 138 -23.88 3.33 16.01
CA ALA A 138 -24.67 3.29 14.77
C ALA A 138 -25.57 2.06 14.72
N LYS A 139 -25.02 0.88 15.04
CA LYS A 139 -25.75 -0.37 15.05
C LYS A 139 -26.91 -0.33 16.07
N ALA A 140 -26.62 0.08 17.30
CA ALA A 140 -27.63 0.21 18.34
C ALA A 140 -28.71 1.24 18.00
N ALA A 141 -28.33 2.40 17.44
CA ALA A 141 -29.26 3.45 17.03
C ALA A 141 -30.19 3.01 15.90
N VAL A 142 -29.67 2.29 14.89
CA VAL A 142 -30.47 1.76 13.77
C VAL A 142 -31.42 0.66 14.23
N GLU A 143 -31.00 -0.21 15.14
CA GLU A 143 -31.84 -1.24 15.72
C GLU A 143 -33.02 -0.65 16.55
N ALA A 144 -32.74 0.41 17.32
CA ALA A 144 -33.73 1.10 18.14
C ALA A 144 -34.67 2.00 17.32
N ALA A 145 -34.30 2.43 16.15
CA ALA A 145 -35.05 3.37 15.31
C ALA A 145 -36.32 2.72 14.73
N PRO A 146 -37.45 3.48 14.62
CA PRO A 146 -38.64 3.04 13.90
C PRO A 146 -38.28 2.68 12.44
N ARG A 147 -39.00 1.66 11.90
CA ARG A 147 -38.70 1.13 10.54
C ARG A 147 -38.63 2.22 9.44
N LYS A 148 -39.41 3.29 9.56
CA LYS A 148 -39.45 4.38 8.59
C LYS A 148 -38.20 5.28 8.67
N GLU A 149 -37.54 5.36 9.82
CA GLU A 149 -36.43 6.27 10.11
C GLU A 149 -35.07 5.58 10.05
N ARG A 150 -35.01 4.24 10.01
CA ARG A 150 -33.77 3.46 10.00
C ARG A 150 -32.82 3.88 8.90
N LYS A 151 -33.35 4.13 7.69
CA LYS A 151 -32.51 4.53 6.55
C LYS A 151 -31.88 5.90 6.78
N ALA A 152 -32.63 6.87 7.25
CA ALA A 152 -32.12 8.21 7.54
C ALA A 152 -31.10 8.20 8.68
N THR A 153 -31.35 7.38 9.72
CA THR A 153 -30.40 7.17 10.82
C THR A 153 -29.10 6.54 10.32
N GLN A 154 -29.20 5.50 9.49
CA GLN A 154 -28.02 4.86 8.89
C GLN A 154 -27.21 5.85 8.05
N GLU A 155 -27.83 6.58 7.14
CA GLU A 155 -27.16 7.57 6.28
C GLU A 155 -26.43 8.67 7.07
N LYS A 156 -26.98 9.06 8.24
CA LYS A 156 -26.30 10.00 9.14
C LYS A 156 -25.01 9.42 9.71
N PHE A 157 -25.09 8.22 10.27
CA PHE A 157 -23.93 7.55 10.84
C PHE A 157 -22.88 7.19 9.78
N ASP A 158 -23.31 6.82 8.56
CA ASP A 158 -22.41 6.51 7.46
C ASP A 158 -21.53 7.73 7.09
N LYS A 159 -22.10 8.94 7.05
CA LYS A 159 -21.33 10.17 6.83
C LYS A 159 -20.33 10.47 7.96
N GLU A 160 -20.74 10.26 9.22
CA GLU A 160 -19.86 10.47 10.36
C GLU A 160 -18.71 9.43 10.37
N LEU A 161 -19.00 8.18 10.02
CA LEU A 161 -18.00 7.12 9.87
C LEU A 161 -17.08 7.35 8.68
N GLU A 162 -17.58 7.88 7.57
CA GLU A 162 -16.77 8.24 6.40
C GLU A 162 -15.71 9.28 6.79
N ALA A 163 -16.11 10.38 7.42
CA ALA A 163 -15.19 11.41 7.89
C ALA A 163 -14.15 10.89 8.91
N LEU A 164 -14.54 9.98 9.80
CA LEU A 164 -13.61 9.35 10.74
C LEU A 164 -12.63 8.39 10.03
N ASN A 165 -13.10 7.63 9.05
CA ASN A 165 -12.26 6.73 8.27
C ASN A 165 -11.29 7.50 7.37
N GLU A 166 -11.67 8.65 6.81
CA GLU A 166 -10.75 9.53 6.07
C GLU A 166 -9.59 9.98 6.98
N LYS A 167 -9.89 10.50 8.19
CA LYS A 167 -8.86 10.87 9.16
C LYS A 167 -8.00 9.68 9.59
N LEU A 168 -8.61 8.52 9.80
CA LEU A 168 -7.86 7.31 10.14
C LEU A 168 -6.91 6.89 9.02
N THR A 169 -7.31 7.05 7.76
CA THR A 169 -6.44 6.79 6.60
C THR A 169 -5.24 7.73 6.61
N VAL A 170 -5.46 9.03 6.83
CA VAL A 170 -4.38 10.02 6.95
C VAL A 170 -3.42 9.67 8.08
N ALA A 171 -3.95 9.30 9.26
CA ALA A 171 -3.12 8.90 10.40
C ALA A 171 -2.28 7.64 10.11
N LYS A 172 -2.86 6.64 9.44
CA LYS A 172 -2.14 5.42 9.02
C LYS A 172 -0.99 5.73 8.06
N GLU A 173 -1.20 6.62 7.10
CA GLU A 173 -0.15 7.04 6.18
C GLU A 173 0.97 7.81 6.89
N ALA A 174 0.64 8.64 7.88
CA ALA A 174 1.62 9.34 8.70
C ALA A 174 2.45 8.36 9.57
N VAL A 175 1.79 7.39 10.20
CA VAL A 175 2.46 6.33 10.98
C VAL A 175 3.36 5.50 10.06
N TRP A 176 2.86 5.06 8.90
CA TRP A 176 3.65 4.30 7.93
C TRP A 176 4.95 5.03 7.54
N LEU A 177 4.88 6.35 7.33
CA LEU A 177 6.04 7.15 6.96
C LEU A 177 7.04 7.29 8.13
N THR A 178 6.53 7.60 9.31
CA THR A 178 7.38 7.85 10.49
C THR A 178 7.99 6.58 11.08
N GLU A 179 7.33 5.44 11.00
CA GLU A 179 7.90 4.13 11.38
C GLU A 179 9.12 3.77 10.52
N LYS A 180 9.11 4.18 9.23
CA LYS A 180 10.19 3.85 8.29
C LYS A 180 11.36 4.83 8.32
N PHE A 181 11.08 6.11 8.52
CA PHE A 181 12.10 7.16 8.35
C PHE A 181 12.28 8.05 9.59
N GLY A 182 11.53 7.80 10.66
CA GLY A 182 11.67 8.51 11.93
C GLY A 182 11.62 10.03 11.76
N GLU A 183 12.66 10.70 12.24
CA GLU A 183 12.78 12.16 12.18
C GLU A 183 13.32 12.70 10.84
N GLY A 184 13.37 11.86 9.80
CA GLY A 184 13.77 12.28 8.47
C GLY A 184 15.19 11.88 8.08
N VAL A 185 15.61 10.69 8.43
CA VAL A 185 16.87 10.10 7.97
C VAL A 185 16.55 9.04 6.92
N TYR A 186 17.14 9.19 5.73
CA TYR A 186 17.04 8.15 4.70
C TYR A 186 17.72 6.87 5.18
N GLN A 187 17.04 5.76 4.95
CA GLN A 187 17.59 4.41 5.12
C GLN A 187 16.98 3.46 4.08
N ASP A 188 17.76 2.44 3.70
CA ASP A 188 17.26 1.37 2.84
C ASP A 188 16.21 0.56 3.59
N ILE A 189 15.03 0.40 2.99
CA ILE A 189 13.93 -0.38 3.57
C ILE A 189 13.70 -1.62 2.70
N PRO A 190 13.96 -2.84 3.21
CA PRO A 190 13.71 -4.06 2.46
C PRO A 190 12.27 -4.14 1.94
N GLY A 191 12.13 -4.45 0.66
CA GLY A 191 10.83 -4.53 0.00
C GLY A 191 10.21 -3.18 -0.40
N LEU A 192 10.82 -2.04 -0.05
CA LEU A 192 10.29 -0.71 -0.38
C LEU A 192 11.27 0.15 -1.17
N CYS A 193 12.43 0.46 -0.60
CA CYS A 193 13.39 1.35 -1.25
C CYS A 193 14.84 0.99 -0.95
N LYS A 194 15.72 1.24 -1.92
CA LYS A 194 17.16 1.04 -1.77
C LYS A 194 17.94 1.96 -2.70
N VAL A 195 19.05 2.51 -2.20
CA VAL A 195 20.04 3.20 -3.00
C VAL A 195 21.10 2.21 -3.48
N ALA A 196 21.40 2.21 -4.76
CA ALA A 196 22.49 1.42 -5.34
C ALA A 196 23.48 2.29 -6.09
N SER A 197 24.78 1.93 -6.02
CA SER A 197 25.83 2.61 -6.79
C SER A 197 25.77 2.22 -8.26
N ARG A 198 26.26 3.10 -9.14
CA ARG A 198 26.42 2.78 -10.57
C ARG A 198 27.28 1.53 -10.79
N ASP A 199 28.29 1.34 -9.96
CA ASP A 199 29.16 0.16 -10.02
C ASP A 199 28.38 -1.12 -9.80
N THR A 200 27.58 -1.17 -8.71
CA THR A 200 26.68 -2.31 -8.42
C THR A 200 25.69 -2.56 -9.57
N ILE A 201 25.12 -1.49 -10.13
CA ILE A 201 24.13 -1.63 -11.22
C ILE A 201 24.78 -2.20 -12.49
N LEU A 202 25.95 -1.71 -12.87
CA LEU A 202 26.62 -2.11 -14.11
C LEU A 202 27.29 -3.48 -13.99
N ASN A 203 28.02 -3.73 -12.91
CA ASN A 203 28.92 -4.86 -12.80
C ASN A 203 28.30 -6.07 -12.08
N GLU A 204 27.45 -5.85 -11.06
CA GLU A 204 26.83 -6.96 -10.30
C GLU A 204 25.44 -7.33 -10.82
N LYS A 205 24.65 -6.35 -11.30
CA LYS A 205 23.26 -6.53 -11.70
C LYS A 205 23.05 -6.45 -13.23
N GLY A 206 24.11 -6.46 -14.04
CA GLY A 206 24.03 -6.51 -15.50
C GLY A 206 23.26 -5.37 -16.12
N ALA A 207 23.39 -4.15 -15.56
CA ALA A 207 22.65 -2.94 -15.95
C ALA A 207 21.13 -3.07 -15.85
N SER A 208 20.61 -3.92 -14.96
CA SER A 208 19.19 -3.98 -14.67
C SER A 208 18.74 -2.70 -13.98
N LEU A 209 17.59 -2.15 -14.39
CA LEU A 209 16.93 -1.00 -13.76
C LEU A 209 15.58 -1.36 -13.13
N THR A 210 15.39 -2.65 -12.81
CA THR A 210 14.17 -3.15 -12.17
C THR A 210 14.28 -3.06 -10.64
N PRO A 211 13.48 -2.24 -9.96
CA PRO A 211 13.58 -2.01 -8.51
C PRO A 211 13.58 -3.30 -7.67
N GLY A 212 12.74 -4.27 -8.00
CA GLY A 212 12.67 -5.54 -7.26
C GLY A 212 14.00 -6.34 -7.21
N ALA A 213 14.96 -6.07 -8.12
CA ALA A 213 16.29 -6.69 -8.07
C ALA A 213 17.20 -6.12 -6.97
N TYR A 214 16.84 -4.97 -6.40
CA TYR A 214 17.64 -4.20 -5.44
C TYR A 214 17.01 -4.17 -4.06
N VAL A 215 15.71 -3.90 -3.95
CA VAL A 215 15.03 -3.67 -2.66
C VAL A 215 14.87 -4.95 -1.82
N GLY A 216 15.04 -6.13 -2.43
CA GLY A 216 14.83 -7.40 -1.73
C GLY A 216 13.36 -7.68 -1.43
N VAL A 217 13.12 -8.54 -0.46
CA VAL A 217 11.78 -8.90 0.01
C VAL A 217 11.62 -8.35 1.42
N ALA A 218 10.47 -7.73 1.69
CA ALA A 218 10.13 -7.32 3.05
C ALA A 218 10.16 -8.54 3.98
N PRO A 219 10.71 -8.42 5.20
CA PRO A 219 10.60 -9.48 6.19
C PRO A 219 9.12 -9.82 6.37
N VAL A 220 8.77 -11.09 6.24
CA VAL A 220 7.43 -11.56 6.63
C VAL A 220 7.44 -11.55 8.15
N GLU A 221 6.59 -10.74 8.76
CA GLU A 221 6.35 -10.85 10.19
C GLU A 221 5.83 -12.26 10.45
N ASP A 222 6.56 -13.01 11.26
CA ASP A 222 6.07 -14.29 11.76
C ASP A 222 4.93 -13.97 12.71
N ASP A 223 3.70 -14.22 12.29
CA ASP A 223 2.50 -14.03 13.09
C ASP A 223 2.45 -14.96 14.31
N GLY A 224 3.50 -15.79 14.51
CA GLY A 224 3.62 -16.74 15.61
C GLY A 224 2.56 -17.85 15.58
N VAL A 225 1.77 -17.90 14.51
CA VAL A 225 0.74 -18.92 14.35
C VAL A 225 1.39 -20.20 13.82
N ASP A 226 1.39 -21.25 14.63
CA ASP A 226 1.77 -22.58 14.16
C ASP A 226 0.87 -22.99 12.99
N PHE A 227 1.48 -23.06 11.80
CA PHE A 227 0.78 -23.44 10.57
C PHE A 227 -0.01 -24.75 10.74
N ALA A 228 0.56 -25.74 11.45
CA ALA A 228 -0.10 -27.03 11.69
C ALA A 228 -1.34 -26.88 12.58
N GLN A 229 -1.28 -26.00 13.58
CA GLN A 229 -2.41 -25.70 14.45
C GLN A 229 -3.48 -24.93 13.67
N ARG A 230 -3.12 -23.93 12.91
CA ARG A 230 -4.05 -23.14 12.09
C ARG A 230 -4.75 -23.98 11.03
N MET A 231 -4.04 -24.90 10.39
CA MET A 231 -4.63 -25.86 9.45
C MET A 231 -5.64 -26.80 10.10
N LYS A 232 -5.40 -27.23 11.35
CA LYS A 232 -6.38 -28.05 12.11
C LYS A 232 -7.65 -27.24 12.43
N GLU A 233 -7.51 -25.97 12.82
CA GLU A 233 -8.64 -25.08 13.09
C GLU A 233 -9.49 -24.87 11.84
N ILE A 234 -8.85 -24.52 10.71
CA ILE A 234 -9.53 -24.34 9.42
C ILE A 234 -10.23 -25.63 8.99
N HIS A 235 -9.57 -26.78 9.14
CA HIS A 235 -10.19 -28.07 8.80
C HIS A 235 -11.42 -28.36 9.65
N LYS A 236 -11.36 -28.07 10.95
CA LYS A 236 -12.51 -28.20 11.86
C LYS A 236 -13.66 -27.30 11.45
N GLU A 237 -13.39 -26.01 11.19
CA GLU A 237 -14.39 -25.04 10.73
C GLU A 237 -15.04 -25.48 9.41
N LEU A 238 -14.25 -26.02 8.49
CA LEU A 238 -14.73 -26.54 7.21
C LEU A 238 -15.70 -27.73 7.40
N LEU A 239 -15.40 -28.64 8.33
CA LEU A 239 -16.28 -29.75 8.67
C LEU A 239 -17.60 -29.28 9.32
N GLU A 240 -17.53 -28.27 10.18
CA GLU A 240 -18.73 -27.66 10.81
C GLU A 240 -19.61 -26.98 9.76
N LEU A 241 -19.05 -26.19 8.85
CA LEU A 241 -19.76 -25.58 7.73
C LEU A 241 -20.36 -26.61 6.77
N GLN A 242 -19.66 -27.71 6.50
CA GLN A 242 -20.18 -28.80 5.68
C GLN A 242 -21.39 -29.47 6.35
N ALA A 243 -21.34 -29.69 7.65
CA ALA A 243 -22.47 -30.28 8.40
C ALA A 243 -23.70 -29.36 8.41
N GLU A 244 -23.46 -28.05 8.57
CA GLU A 244 -24.56 -27.04 8.48
C GLU A 244 -25.14 -26.97 7.07
N SER A 245 -24.33 -26.99 6.03
CA SER A 245 -24.76 -27.04 4.64
C SER A 245 -25.67 -28.25 4.37
N ASN A 246 -25.26 -29.42 4.83
CA ASN A 246 -26.06 -30.65 4.66
C ASN A 246 -27.43 -30.55 5.37
N ARG A 247 -27.45 -30.02 6.61
CA ARG A 247 -28.69 -29.80 7.36
C ARG A 247 -29.62 -28.80 6.67
N LEU A 248 -29.06 -27.71 6.11
CA LEU A 248 -29.85 -26.75 5.33
C LEU A 248 -30.42 -27.39 4.07
N MET A 249 -29.66 -28.22 3.39
CA MET A 249 -30.09 -28.95 2.21
C MET A 249 -31.26 -29.91 2.52
N GLU A 250 -31.17 -30.67 3.63
CA GLU A 250 -32.25 -31.51 4.10
C GLU A 250 -33.53 -30.70 4.42
N THR A 251 -33.38 -29.54 5.02
CA THR A 251 -34.50 -28.64 5.31
C THR A 251 -35.17 -28.13 4.03
N ILE A 252 -34.34 -27.74 3.04
CA ILE A 252 -34.85 -27.31 1.73
C ILE A 252 -35.59 -28.46 1.02
N SER A 253 -35.01 -29.65 1.00
CA SER A 253 -35.67 -30.84 0.41
C SER A 253 -37.02 -31.15 1.05
N LYS A 254 -37.08 -31.10 2.37
CA LYS A 254 -38.33 -31.31 3.09
C LYS A 254 -39.38 -30.24 2.77
N ASN A 255 -38.95 -28.95 2.70
CA ASN A 255 -39.87 -27.87 2.34
C ASN A 255 -40.41 -28.01 0.90
N LEU A 256 -39.57 -28.47 -0.03
CA LEU A 256 -39.97 -28.73 -1.43
C LEU A 256 -40.96 -29.88 -1.51
N GLU A 257 -40.75 -30.99 -0.76
CA GLU A 257 -41.71 -32.09 -0.68
C GLU A 257 -43.07 -31.63 -0.09
N GLU A 258 -43.06 -30.79 0.98
CA GLU A 258 -44.29 -30.21 1.56
C GLU A 258 -45.02 -29.27 0.57
N MET A 259 -44.31 -28.64 -0.36
CA MET A 259 -44.87 -27.81 -1.42
C MET A 259 -45.37 -28.59 -2.65
N GLY A 260 -45.12 -29.90 -2.70
CA GLY A 260 -45.58 -30.78 -3.78
C GLY A 260 -44.73 -30.67 -5.06
N VAL A 261 -43.45 -30.32 -4.94
CA VAL A 261 -42.48 -30.25 -6.02
C VAL A 261 -41.53 -31.44 -5.92
#